data_c096ed1970dd99757f3ea2aad3409327
#
_entry.id   c096ed1970dd99757f3ea2aad3409327
#
_cell.length_a   1.000
_cell.length_b   1.000
_cell.length_c   1.000
_cell.angle_alpha   90.00
_cell.angle_beta   90.00
_cell.angle_gamma   90.00
#
_symmetry.space_group_name_H-M   'P 1'
#
loop_
_entity.id
_entity.type
_entity.pdbx_description
1 polymer ?
#
loop_
_entity_poly.entity_id
_entity_poly.type
_entity_poly.pdbx_seq_one_letter_code
_entity_poly.pdbx_strand_id
1 'polypeptide(L)'
;EATGHKCLAIYCPDGKLTPGAVQAVLDAHTDEHMVKPKLVYISQTTEVGTVYSLEELRALRRICDEKGLYLYLDGARLASALALGSISLTAVASLTDAFYIGGTKNGALFGEALVICNPALQPDFRYLIKQRGGMLAKGWLLGVQFEKLFENGGALYLELGRHANEAAARLREGLKARD
;
A
#
# COMPACT_ATOMS: atom_id res chain seq x y z
N GLU A 1 -2.60 -0.32 16.64
CA GLU A 1 -2.96 -0.35 18.08
C GLU A 1 -3.72 -1.63 18.45
N ALA A 2 -4.71 -2.06 17.68
CA ALA A 2 -5.49 -3.28 17.96
C ALA A 2 -4.64 -4.57 18.07
N THR A 3 -3.43 -4.56 17.54
CA THR A 3 -2.47 -5.67 17.61
C THR A 3 -1.42 -5.51 18.71
N GLY A 4 -1.44 -4.39 19.44
CA GLY A 4 -0.45 -4.05 20.47
C GLY A 4 0.86 -3.48 19.93
N HIS A 5 0.97 -3.21 18.64
CA HIS A 5 2.16 -2.60 18.05
C HIS A 5 2.13 -1.08 18.15
N LYS A 6 3.30 -0.48 18.37
CA LYS A 6 3.49 0.97 18.37
C LYS A 6 3.80 1.45 16.95
N CYS A 7 3.12 2.52 16.53
CA CYS A 7 3.47 3.24 15.30
C CYS A 7 4.50 4.32 15.62
N LEU A 8 5.61 4.32 14.87
CA LEU A 8 6.63 5.36 14.88
C LEU A 8 6.41 6.23 13.65
N ALA A 9 5.67 7.33 13.82
CA ALA A 9 5.37 8.24 12.72
C ALA A 9 6.59 9.09 12.36
N ILE A 10 6.89 9.17 11.07
CA ILE A 10 7.98 9.98 10.54
C ILE A 10 7.36 11.05 9.64
N TYR A 11 7.65 12.32 9.95
CA TYR A 11 7.21 13.42 9.10
C TYR A 11 8.04 13.48 7.82
N CYS A 12 7.37 13.41 6.68
CA CYS A 12 7.96 13.55 5.35
C CYS A 12 7.17 14.63 4.57
N PRO A 13 7.78 15.74 4.17
CA PRO A 13 7.06 16.86 3.54
C PRO A 13 6.29 16.50 2.27
N ASP A 14 6.81 15.56 1.48
CA ASP A 14 6.18 15.02 0.27
C ASP A 14 5.41 13.72 0.53
N GLY A 15 5.27 13.29 1.78
CA GLY A 15 4.61 12.05 2.19
C GLY A 15 5.40 10.78 1.92
N LYS A 16 6.62 10.87 1.35
CA LYS A 16 7.43 9.69 0.99
C LYS A 16 8.52 9.42 2.01
N LEU A 17 8.46 8.23 2.61
CA LEU A 17 9.51 7.73 3.49
C LEU A 17 10.77 7.41 2.68
N THR A 18 11.94 7.71 3.24
CA THR A 18 13.24 7.44 2.62
C THR A 18 14.05 6.41 3.42
N PRO A 19 15.01 5.69 2.81
CA PRO A 19 15.92 4.80 3.55
C PRO A 19 16.65 5.50 4.69
N GLY A 20 17.07 6.76 4.50
CA GLY A 20 17.73 7.54 5.55
C GLY A 20 16.84 7.80 6.75
N ALA A 21 15.54 8.07 6.53
CA ALA A 21 14.57 8.25 7.59
C ALA A 21 14.30 6.93 8.36
N VAL A 22 14.26 5.80 7.65
CA VAL A 22 14.17 4.47 8.28
C VAL A 22 15.40 4.20 9.15
N GLN A 23 16.61 4.47 8.63
CA GLN A 23 17.87 4.28 9.37
C GLN A 23 17.90 5.14 10.64
N ALA A 24 17.49 6.40 10.56
CA ALA A 24 17.44 7.30 11.72
C ALA A 24 16.55 6.78 12.85
N VAL A 25 15.41 6.15 12.51
CA VAL A 25 14.53 5.51 13.50
C VAL A 25 15.22 4.31 14.14
N LEU A 26 15.91 3.48 13.35
CA LEU A 26 16.64 2.32 13.88
C LEU A 26 17.76 2.75 14.83
N ASP A 27 18.51 3.79 14.47
CA ASP A 27 19.60 4.34 15.27
C ASP A 27 19.10 4.94 16.60
N ALA A 28 17.88 5.47 16.60
CA ALA A 28 17.25 6.03 17.80
C ALA A 28 16.56 4.97 18.69
N HIS A 29 16.43 3.71 18.24
CA HIS A 29 15.72 2.64 18.96
C HIS A 29 16.64 1.46 19.25
N THR A 30 17.70 1.70 20.03
CA THR A 30 18.75 0.71 20.32
C THR A 30 18.67 0.14 21.74
N ASP A 31 17.81 0.70 22.61
CA ASP A 31 17.66 0.33 24.01
C ASP A 31 16.54 -0.73 24.18
N GLU A 32 16.74 -1.67 25.09
CA GLU A 32 15.79 -2.76 25.36
C GLU A 32 14.47 -2.27 26.00
N HIS A 33 14.42 -1.04 26.52
CA HIS A 33 13.19 -0.41 27.00
C HIS A 33 12.36 0.21 25.88
N MET A 34 12.90 0.26 24.65
CA MET A 34 12.22 0.80 23.48
C MET A 34 11.59 -0.31 22.64
N VAL A 35 10.58 0.05 21.85
CA VAL A 35 10.03 -0.88 20.84
C VAL A 35 11.06 -1.09 19.73
N LYS A 36 11.29 -2.33 19.36
CA LYS A 36 12.15 -2.66 18.22
C LYS A 36 11.37 -2.53 16.91
N PRO A 37 11.76 -1.62 16.01
CA PRO A 37 11.12 -1.51 14.71
C PRO A 37 11.19 -2.84 13.94
N LYS A 38 10.09 -3.23 13.30
CA LYS A 38 9.97 -4.52 12.59
C LYS A 38 9.34 -4.39 11.20
N LEU A 39 8.59 -3.33 10.97
CA LEU A 39 7.85 -3.13 9.75
C LEU A 39 7.94 -1.68 9.29
N VAL A 40 8.20 -1.49 8.01
CA VAL A 40 8.06 -0.23 7.30
C VAL A 40 6.70 -0.22 6.62
N TYR A 41 5.89 0.81 6.90
CA TYR A 41 4.57 1.01 6.31
C TYR A 41 4.61 2.25 5.41
N ILE A 42 4.19 2.10 4.17
CA ILE A 42 4.08 3.18 3.20
C ILE A 42 2.72 3.15 2.49
N SER A 43 2.27 4.28 1.97
CA SER A 43 1.05 4.36 1.15
C SER A 43 1.37 4.67 -0.31
N GLN A 44 0.68 4.01 -1.24
CA GLN A 44 0.79 4.26 -2.67
C GLN A 44 -0.62 4.44 -3.28
N THR A 45 -1.04 5.62 -3.72
CA THR A 45 -0.36 6.93 -3.56
C THR A 45 -0.24 7.31 -2.11
N THR A 46 0.65 8.28 -1.80
CA THR A 46 0.70 8.86 -0.45
C THR A 46 -0.55 9.68 -0.16
N GLU A 47 -0.77 10.06 1.11
CA GLU A 47 -1.92 10.87 1.50
C GLU A 47 -1.89 12.32 0.93
N VAL A 48 -0.72 12.79 0.52
CA VAL A 48 -0.56 14.10 -0.16
C VAL A 48 -0.57 13.98 -1.69
N GLY A 49 -0.84 12.78 -2.23
CA GLY A 49 -0.99 12.54 -3.66
C GLY A 49 0.30 12.32 -4.44
N THR A 50 1.43 12.18 -3.77
CA THR A 50 2.70 11.80 -4.42
C THR A 50 2.76 10.29 -4.67
N VAL A 51 3.63 9.89 -5.57
CA VAL A 51 3.80 8.48 -5.99
C VAL A 51 5.25 8.08 -5.82
N TYR A 52 5.50 6.94 -5.17
CA TYR A 52 6.81 6.34 -5.16
C TYR A 52 7.17 5.84 -6.55
N SER A 53 8.35 6.20 -7.03
CA SER A 53 8.94 5.60 -8.21
C SER A 53 9.43 4.17 -7.93
N LEU A 54 9.71 3.42 -9.00
CA LEU A 54 10.29 2.07 -8.88
C LEU A 54 11.64 2.09 -8.13
N GLU A 55 12.46 3.12 -8.36
CA GLU A 55 13.76 3.27 -7.70
C GLU A 55 13.63 3.57 -6.20
N GLU A 56 12.68 4.40 -5.81
CA GLU A 56 12.38 4.69 -4.41
C GLU A 56 11.87 3.44 -3.68
N LEU A 57 10.97 2.66 -4.30
CA LEU A 57 10.51 1.39 -3.74
C LEU A 57 11.65 0.37 -3.60
N ARG A 58 12.53 0.27 -4.60
CA ARG A 58 13.73 -0.58 -4.53
C ARG A 58 14.68 -0.15 -3.41
N ALA A 59 14.83 1.15 -3.21
CA ALA A 59 15.68 1.67 -2.14
C ALA A 59 15.11 1.32 -0.75
N LEU A 60 13.79 1.43 -0.56
CA LEU A 60 13.13 0.99 0.66
C LEU A 60 13.22 -0.54 0.85
N ARG A 61 13.06 -1.33 -0.23
CA ARG A 61 13.23 -2.79 -0.13
C ARG A 61 14.64 -3.15 0.33
N ARG A 62 15.68 -2.54 -0.24
CA ARG A 62 17.08 -2.80 0.14
C ARG A 62 17.32 -2.54 1.63
N ILE A 63 16.92 -1.39 2.16
CA ILE A 63 17.11 -1.11 3.60
C ILE A 63 16.32 -2.08 4.47
N CYS A 64 15.11 -2.49 4.05
CA CYS A 64 14.33 -3.49 4.77
C CYS A 64 15.03 -4.85 4.79
N ASP A 65 15.59 -5.29 3.66
CA ASP A 65 16.35 -6.55 3.58
C ASP A 65 17.60 -6.51 4.45
N GLU A 66 18.38 -5.44 4.37
CA GLU A 66 19.60 -5.25 5.16
C GLU A 66 19.35 -5.23 6.68
N LYS A 67 18.20 -4.71 7.09
CA LYS A 67 17.84 -4.54 8.52
C LYS A 67 16.87 -5.60 9.05
N GLY A 68 16.46 -6.56 8.24
CA GLY A 68 15.50 -7.59 8.62
C GLY A 68 14.12 -7.02 8.98
N LEU A 69 13.67 -6.02 8.21
CA LEU A 69 12.35 -5.39 8.33
C LEU A 69 11.41 -5.91 7.27
N TYR A 70 10.13 -5.96 7.60
CA TYR A 70 9.08 -6.15 6.60
C TYR A 70 8.73 -4.82 5.93
N LEU A 71 8.37 -4.88 4.64
CA LEU A 71 7.83 -3.74 3.89
C LEU A 71 6.37 -4.00 3.54
N TYR A 72 5.48 -3.17 4.08
CA TYR A 72 4.05 -3.21 3.81
C TYR A 72 3.63 -1.98 3.02
N LEU A 73 2.82 -2.19 1.97
CA LEU A 73 2.30 -1.11 1.14
C LEU A 73 0.77 -1.02 1.26
N ASP A 74 0.32 0.11 1.75
CA ASP A 74 -1.08 0.52 1.73
C ASP A 74 -1.46 0.96 0.32
N GLY A 75 -2.31 0.18 -0.32
CA GLY A 75 -2.76 0.41 -1.70
C GLY A 75 -4.17 0.99 -1.80
N ALA A 76 -4.62 1.79 -0.82
CA ALA A 76 -5.97 2.37 -0.81
C ALA A 76 -6.32 3.10 -2.11
N ARG A 77 -5.33 3.70 -2.79
CA ARG A 77 -5.45 4.40 -4.07
C ARG A 77 -4.49 3.85 -5.12
N LEU A 78 -4.20 2.55 -5.06
CA LEU A 78 -3.20 1.91 -5.90
C LEU A 78 -3.54 2.01 -7.40
N ALA A 79 -4.82 1.97 -7.78
CA ALA A 79 -5.24 2.15 -9.15
C ALA A 79 -4.73 3.46 -9.77
N SER A 80 -4.81 4.57 -9.02
CA SER A 80 -4.31 5.88 -9.47
C SER A 80 -2.80 5.88 -9.71
N ALA A 81 -2.03 5.20 -8.85
CA ALA A 81 -0.58 5.09 -9.02
C ALA A 81 -0.21 4.20 -10.21
N LEU A 82 -0.85 3.03 -10.35
CA LEU A 82 -0.61 2.11 -11.47
C LEU A 82 -1.00 2.72 -12.82
N ALA A 83 -2.07 3.51 -12.86
CA ALA A 83 -2.55 4.18 -14.07
C ALA A 83 -1.57 5.22 -14.64
N LEU A 84 -0.59 5.67 -13.86
CA LEU A 84 0.51 6.52 -14.34
C LEU A 84 1.56 5.73 -15.17
N GLY A 85 1.55 4.40 -15.08
CA GLY A 85 2.43 3.53 -15.85
C GLY A 85 3.90 3.46 -15.37
N SER A 86 4.26 4.17 -14.31
CA SER A 86 5.63 4.20 -13.79
C SER A 86 6.01 2.96 -12.97
N ILE A 87 5.01 2.25 -12.45
CA ILE A 87 5.16 0.97 -11.73
C ILE A 87 4.10 -0.02 -12.19
N SER A 88 4.37 -1.31 -12.05
CA SER A 88 3.41 -2.39 -12.28
C SER A 88 3.01 -3.07 -10.98
N LEU A 89 1.87 -3.75 -10.97
CA LEU A 89 1.43 -4.56 -9.83
C LEU A 89 2.44 -5.67 -9.51
N THR A 90 3.06 -6.26 -10.54
CA THR A 90 4.12 -7.26 -10.39
C THR A 90 5.35 -6.67 -9.68
N ALA A 91 5.73 -5.42 -10.02
CA ALA A 91 6.82 -4.74 -9.34
C ALA A 91 6.50 -4.47 -7.86
N VAL A 92 5.28 -4.04 -7.53
CA VAL A 92 4.83 -3.89 -6.14
C VAL A 92 4.94 -5.22 -5.41
N ALA A 93 4.41 -6.31 -5.98
CA ALA A 93 4.46 -7.64 -5.38
C ALA A 93 5.89 -8.15 -5.16
N SER A 94 6.83 -7.84 -6.05
CA SER A 94 8.23 -8.27 -5.93
C SER A 94 9.03 -7.47 -4.89
N LEU A 95 8.56 -6.29 -4.50
CA LEU A 95 9.28 -5.37 -3.62
C LEU A 95 8.67 -5.27 -2.22
N THR A 96 7.51 -5.89 -1.96
CA THR A 96 6.83 -5.83 -0.66
C THR A 96 6.65 -7.22 -0.05
N ASP A 97 6.61 -7.30 1.27
CA ASP A 97 6.25 -8.54 1.97
C ASP A 97 4.74 -8.78 1.95
N ALA A 98 3.98 -7.72 2.03
CA ALA A 98 2.54 -7.72 1.83
C ALA A 98 2.08 -6.33 1.39
N PHE A 99 0.97 -6.30 0.67
CA PHE A 99 0.28 -5.07 0.31
C PHE A 99 -1.21 -5.33 0.16
N TYR A 100 -2.03 -4.29 0.16
CA TYR A 100 -3.40 -4.50 -0.25
C TYR A 100 -3.75 -3.69 -1.50
N ILE A 101 -4.67 -4.24 -2.27
CA ILE A 101 -5.26 -3.62 -3.45
C ILE A 101 -6.54 -2.94 -2.99
N GLY A 102 -6.56 -1.62 -3.02
CA GLY A 102 -7.70 -0.84 -2.63
C GLY A 102 -8.91 -1.13 -3.52
N GLY A 103 -10.05 -1.46 -2.91
CA GLY A 103 -11.31 -1.71 -3.61
C GLY A 103 -12.26 -0.52 -3.53
N THR A 104 -12.57 -0.05 -2.34
CA THR A 104 -13.65 0.93 -2.09
C THR A 104 -13.46 2.30 -2.73
N LYS A 105 -12.22 2.72 -3.00
CA LYS A 105 -11.90 3.96 -3.71
C LYS A 105 -11.63 3.74 -5.21
N ASN A 106 -11.68 2.47 -5.67
CA ASN A 106 -11.25 2.06 -7.00
C ASN A 106 -12.31 1.20 -7.71
N GLY A 107 -13.60 1.41 -7.41
CA GLY A 107 -14.73 0.81 -8.13
C GLY A 107 -15.44 -0.35 -7.44
N ALA A 108 -14.93 -0.91 -6.34
CA ALA A 108 -15.64 -1.88 -5.54
C ALA A 108 -16.65 -1.18 -4.60
N LEU A 109 -17.77 -1.83 -4.32
CA LEU A 109 -18.77 -1.34 -3.37
C LEU A 109 -18.25 -1.41 -1.93
N PHE A 110 -17.46 -2.45 -1.63
CA PHE A 110 -16.87 -2.70 -0.31
C PHE A 110 -15.72 -3.69 -0.43
N GLY A 111 -14.81 -3.68 0.55
CA GLY A 111 -13.72 -4.64 0.68
C GLY A 111 -12.42 -4.22 0.00
N GLU A 112 -11.38 -4.90 0.43
CA GLU A 112 -10.01 -4.73 -0.02
C GLU A 112 -9.40 -6.13 -0.27
N ALA A 113 -8.45 -6.25 -1.18
CA ALA A 113 -7.76 -7.51 -1.42
C ALA A 113 -6.34 -7.47 -0.85
N LEU A 114 -6.11 -8.20 0.25
CA LEU A 114 -4.76 -8.34 0.82
C LEU A 114 -3.95 -9.36 0.02
N VAL A 115 -2.76 -8.96 -0.40
CA VAL A 115 -1.78 -9.82 -1.07
C VAL A 115 -0.59 -10.05 -0.14
N ILE A 116 -0.30 -11.31 0.20
CA ILE A 116 0.84 -11.69 1.03
C ILE A 116 1.90 -12.32 0.12
N CYS A 117 2.94 -11.55 -0.17
CA CYS A 117 4.02 -11.93 -1.08
C CYS A 117 5.08 -12.79 -0.38
N ASN A 118 5.37 -12.48 0.90
CA ASN A 118 6.35 -13.21 1.68
C ASN A 118 5.74 -14.54 2.21
N PRO A 119 6.26 -15.71 1.77
CA PRO A 119 5.72 -17.00 2.20
C PRO A 119 5.73 -17.22 3.71
N ALA A 120 6.67 -16.59 4.44
CA ALA A 120 6.76 -16.72 5.89
C ALA A 120 5.57 -16.08 6.64
N LEU A 121 4.80 -15.23 5.98
CA LEU A 121 3.62 -14.57 6.55
C LEU A 121 2.30 -15.28 6.21
N GLN A 122 2.33 -16.33 5.40
CA GLN A 122 1.14 -17.04 4.93
C GLN A 122 0.61 -18.11 5.91
N PRO A 123 1.46 -18.86 6.66
CA PRO A 123 0.98 -19.89 7.55
C PRO A 123 -0.05 -19.34 8.54
N ASP A 124 -1.11 -20.13 8.77
CA ASP A 124 -2.18 -19.82 9.72
C ASP A 124 -2.93 -18.49 9.51
N PHE A 125 -2.69 -17.77 8.40
CA PHE A 125 -3.31 -16.48 8.15
C PHE A 125 -4.85 -16.57 8.14
N ARG A 126 -5.44 -17.68 7.73
CA ARG A 126 -6.90 -17.90 7.78
C ARG A 126 -7.46 -17.89 9.21
N TYR A 127 -6.69 -18.33 10.20
CA TYR A 127 -7.07 -18.23 11.61
C TYR A 127 -7.11 -16.76 12.04
N LEU A 128 -6.16 -15.95 11.60
CA LEU A 128 -6.14 -14.51 11.85
C LEU A 128 -7.34 -13.80 11.20
N ILE A 129 -7.71 -14.15 9.96
CA ILE A 129 -8.91 -13.65 9.29
C ILE A 129 -10.16 -13.99 10.12
N LYS A 130 -10.30 -15.26 10.55
CA LYS A 130 -11.44 -15.71 11.35
C LYS A 130 -11.50 -14.98 12.69
N GLN A 131 -10.37 -14.90 13.39
CA GLN A 131 -10.28 -14.26 14.69
C GLN A 131 -10.66 -12.77 14.66
N ARG A 132 -10.35 -12.09 13.56
CA ARG A 132 -10.64 -10.65 13.37
C ARG A 132 -11.99 -10.39 12.70
N GLY A 133 -12.83 -11.42 12.50
CA GLY A 133 -14.15 -11.28 11.90
C GLY A 133 -14.18 -11.09 10.38
N GLY A 134 -13.04 -11.27 9.71
CA GLY A 134 -12.92 -11.09 8.25
C GLY A 134 -13.43 -12.27 7.42
N MET A 135 -13.82 -13.38 8.05
CA MET A 135 -14.34 -14.54 7.34
C MET A 135 -15.88 -14.51 7.31
N LEU A 136 -16.42 -13.91 6.27
CA LEU A 136 -17.85 -13.72 6.09
C LEU A 136 -18.50 -14.97 5.48
N ALA A 137 -19.73 -15.29 5.89
CA ALA A 137 -20.51 -16.41 5.34
C ALA A 137 -20.78 -16.28 3.83
N LYS A 138 -20.92 -15.06 3.33
CA LYS A 138 -21.06 -14.71 1.90
C LYS A 138 -19.83 -13.96 1.37
N GLY A 139 -18.64 -14.30 1.81
CA GLY A 139 -17.40 -13.62 1.45
C GLY A 139 -17.06 -13.64 -0.05
N TRP A 140 -17.65 -14.56 -0.81
CA TRP A 140 -17.53 -14.59 -2.26
C TRP A 140 -18.02 -13.30 -2.94
N LEU A 141 -18.94 -12.55 -2.31
CA LEU A 141 -19.38 -11.23 -2.79
C LEU A 141 -18.25 -10.22 -2.87
N LEU A 142 -17.24 -10.32 -2.00
CA LEU A 142 -16.01 -9.55 -2.09
C LEU A 142 -15.18 -9.99 -3.30
N GLY A 143 -15.03 -11.31 -3.48
CA GLY A 143 -14.22 -11.88 -4.56
C GLY A 143 -14.74 -11.53 -5.95
N VAL A 144 -16.05 -11.61 -6.19
CA VAL A 144 -16.67 -11.28 -7.48
C VAL A 144 -16.38 -9.86 -7.94
N GLN A 145 -16.32 -8.88 -7.02
CA GLN A 145 -15.95 -7.51 -7.36
C GLN A 145 -14.51 -7.43 -7.87
N PHE A 146 -13.57 -8.07 -7.18
CA PHE A 146 -12.17 -8.11 -7.61
C PHE A 146 -11.99 -8.93 -8.88
N GLU A 147 -12.70 -10.04 -9.04
CA GLU A 147 -12.72 -10.79 -10.30
C GLU A 147 -13.09 -9.87 -11.46
N LYS A 148 -14.16 -9.07 -11.31
CA LYS A 148 -14.59 -8.11 -12.33
C LYS A 148 -13.56 -7.00 -12.58
N LEU A 149 -13.00 -6.42 -11.53
CA LEU A 149 -12.00 -5.36 -11.66
C LEU A 149 -10.72 -5.84 -12.35
N PHE A 150 -10.36 -7.12 -12.17
CA PHE A 150 -9.13 -7.70 -12.68
C PHE A 150 -9.33 -8.59 -13.92
N GLU A 151 -10.52 -8.67 -14.50
CA GLU A 151 -10.72 -9.24 -15.83
C GLU A 151 -9.77 -8.60 -16.84
N ASN A 152 -9.34 -9.36 -17.82
CA ASN A 152 -8.45 -8.88 -18.89
C ASN A 152 -7.17 -8.18 -18.36
N GLY A 153 -6.55 -8.75 -17.34
CA GLY A 153 -5.31 -8.22 -16.78
C GLY A 153 -5.47 -6.94 -15.96
N GLY A 154 -6.67 -6.68 -15.43
CA GLY A 154 -6.95 -5.52 -14.59
C GLY A 154 -7.26 -4.24 -15.38
N ALA A 155 -7.68 -4.38 -16.63
CA ALA A 155 -7.96 -3.24 -17.51
C ALA A 155 -8.96 -2.26 -16.89
N LEU A 156 -10.07 -2.77 -16.30
CA LEU A 156 -11.06 -1.93 -15.64
C LEU A 156 -10.48 -1.20 -14.41
N TYR A 157 -9.70 -1.89 -13.60
CA TYR A 157 -9.06 -1.29 -12.41
C TYR A 157 -8.14 -0.12 -12.79
N LEU A 158 -7.34 -0.28 -13.85
CA LEU A 158 -6.47 0.77 -14.39
C LEU A 158 -7.25 1.92 -15.03
N GLU A 159 -8.34 1.62 -15.73
CA GLU A 159 -9.24 2.61 -16.35
C GLU A 159 -9.86 3.53 -15.29
N LEU A 160 -10.38 2.96 -14.21
CA LEU A 160 -10.93 3.71 -13.08
C LEU A 160 -9.89 4.62 -12.43
N GLY A 161 -8.66 4.13 -12.25
CA GLY A 161 -7.53 4.93 -11.76
C GLY A 161 -7.19 6.09 -12.69
N ARG A 162 -7.17 5.85 -14.01
CA ARG A 162 -6.92 6.89 -15.03
C ARG A 162 -8.01 7.94 -15.00
N HIS A 163 -9.26 7.53 -14.97
CA HIS A 163 -10.40 8.45 -14.90
C HIS A 163 -10.35 9.35 -13.66
N ALA A 164 -10.00 8.79 -12.50
CA ALA A 164 -9.82 9.57 -11.27
C ALA A 164 -8.70 10.60 -11.40
N ASN A 165 -7.56 10.22 -12.00
CA ASN A 165 -6.44 11.11 -12.25
C ASN A 165 -6.82 12.25 -13.22
N GLU A 166 -7.56 11.95 -14.27
CA GLU A 166 -8.04 12.95 -15.25
C GLU A 166 -9.03 13.93 -14.61
N ALA A 167 -9.96 13.44 -13.79
CA ALA A 167 -10.90 14.29 -13.06
C ALA A 167 -10.16 15.24 -12.10
N ALA A 168 -9.18 14.74 -11.37
CA ALA A 168 -8.33 15.54 -10.48
C ALA A 168 -7.53 16.61 -11.26
N ALA A 169 -6.97 16.24 -12.41
CA ALA A 169 -6.24 17.17 -13.27
C ALA A 169 -7.15 18.31 -13.79
N ARG A 170 -8.36 17.99 -14.25
CA ARG A 170 -9.36 18.98 -14.68
C ARG A 170 -9.72 19.97 -13.57
N LEU A 171 -9.94 19.45 -12.35
CA LEU A 171 -10.23 20.30 -11.19
C LEU A 171 -9.05 21.24 -10.89
N ARG A 172 -7.83 20.73 -10.88
CA ARG A 172 -6.62 21.53 -10.66
C ARG A 172 -6.48 22.66 -11.69
N GLU A 173 -6.65 22.36 -12.97
CA GLU A 173 -6.55 23.38 -14.04
C GLU A 173 -7.68 24.42 -13.93
N GLY A 174 -8.89 23.98 -13.59
CA GLY A 174 -10.01 24.90 -13.36
C GLY A 174 -9.82 25.83 -12.15
N LEU A 175 -9.10 25.40 -11.11
CA LEU A 175 -8.75 26.24 -9.96
C LEU A 175 -7.66 27.26 -10.34
N LYS A 176 -6.60 26.82 -11.02
CA LYS A 176 -5.52 27.71 -11.48
C LYS A 176 -5.98 28.81 -12.44
N ALA A 177 -7.03 28.56 -13.22
CA ALA A 177 -7.59 29.55 -14.15
C ALA A 177 -8.39 30.67 -13.43
N ARG A 178 -8.59 30.59 -12.11
CA ARG A 178 -9.32 31.57 -11.30
C ARG A 178 -8.42 32.43 -10.42
N ASP A 179 -7.13 32.07 -10.33
CA ASP A 179 -6.08 32.87 -9.70
C ASP A 179 -5.45 33.81 -10.71
#